data_c65ab88bcf415cf7fcc52d6f5366dc24
#
_entry.id   c65ab88bcf415cf7fcc52d6f5366dc24
#
_cell.length_a   1.000
_cell.length_b   1.000
_cell.length_c   1.000
_cell.angle_alpha   90.00
_cell.angle_beta   90.00
_cell.angle_gamma   90.00
#
_symmetry.space_group_name_H-M   'P 1'
#
loop_
_entity.id
_entity.type
_entity.pdbx_description
1 polymer ?
#
loop_
_entity_poly.entity_id
_entity_poly.type
_entity_poly.pdbx_seq_one_letter_code
_entity_poly.pdbx_strand_id
1 'polypeptide(L)'
;MKSIIFILSFFVCCTTTYTQNSLRAYLDLKTFLSVKNEPYIEIFNKINAIGLEYRSLNNKSIAQVLITNTILRNDSIVIQKTDTLFSTAVLDSFYNDIYTLKTIHLNPGKYKLKVDYLDLFNEKMKKSLSNELAFEIFKIEPEKLALSNIQIADYINTTKNKNQFSKYGFDIFPHLGNYISNECNVLPFYYEIYSNIKTSQKCKIQYKIVSLEKKEEYYNKIDTTIEIKGFVTPVINVIDIKNLPTGNYILSVINSKDKIEINSDFEFYRVNEVISNFEKKNKILDPNFHKSLTSDSLVFFSKSLMPIMYNEDQKILLKLLKEKDTSKIRNFIESFWSSTASINPYEEWLKYKNQVVLIEKLYKTQNVHGYETERGRVYLKYGPPTAIKTKETSPSEYPYEIWQYDKIKNFSNKRFVFYNPDIVGNNYRLLHSDMLGEIKNFKWPGLLTKRNNSTINVDDPLEGGFDHFGGQSRDVYNQY
;
A
#
# COMPACT_ATOMS: atom_id res chain seq x y z
N MET A 1 19.73 19.13 24.80
CA MET A 1 19.43 17.80 24.28
C MET A 1 18.18 17.94 23.40
N LYS A 2 18.34 17.83 22.08
CA LYS A 2 17.23 17.98 21.12
C LYS A 2 16.46 16.67 21.08
N SER A 3 15.25 16.63 21.62
CA SER A 3 14.34 15.49 21.44
C SER A 3 13.63 15.67 20.11
N ILE A 4 14.13 15.00 19.07
CA ILE A 4 13.40 14.83 17.81
C ILE A 4 12.43 13.69 18.03
N ILE A 5 11.14 14.01 18.14
CA ILE A 5 10.06 13.01 18.17
C ILE A 5 9.79 12.62 16.72
N PHE A 6 10.34 11.49 16.31
CA PHE A 6 10.03 10.82 15.05
C PHE A 6 8.70 10.09 15.22
N ILE A 7 7.62 10.64 14.69
CA ILE A 7 6.35 9.90 14.52
C ILE A 7 6.51 9.04 13.27
N LEU A 8 6.90 7.78 13.45
CA LEU A 8 6.94 6.79 12.39
C LEU A 8 5.50 6.35 12.07
N SER A 9 4.89 6.98 11.08
CA SER A 9 3.65 6.47 10.47
C SER A 9 3.99 5.21 9.68
N PHE A 10 3.75 4.05 10.27
CA PHE A 10 3.97 2.76 9.62
C PHE A 10 2.85 2.48 8.63
N PHE A 11 3.15 2.58 7.36
CA PHE A 11 2.23 2.34 6.26
C PHE A 11 2.20 0.84 5.93
N VAL A 12 1.07 0.19 6.19
CA VAL A 12 0.79 -1.16 5.69
C VAL A 12 0.05 -1.03 4.37
N CYS A 13 0.78 -1.04 3.27
CA CYS A 13 0.21 -1.17 1.94
C CYS A 13 -0.24 -2.64 1.73
N CYS A 14 -1.53 -2.91 1.90
CA CYS A 14 -2.13 -4.20 1.51
C CYS A 14 -2.21 -4.28 -0.01
N THR A 15 -1.21 -4.87 -0.66
CA THR A 15 -1.36 -5.32 -2.05
C THR A 15 -2.09 -6.65 -2.05
N THR A 16 -3.37 -6.64 -2.39
CA THR A 16 -4.17 -7.86 -2.55
C THR A 16 -4.03 -8.42 -3.95
N THR A 17 -3.70 -9.70 -4.03
CA THR A 17 -3.80 -10.50 -5.26
C THR A 17 -5.25 -10.57 -5.73
N TYR A 18 -5.45 -10.44 -7.03
CA TYR A 18 -6.77 -10.56 -7.68
C TYR A 18 -7.35 -11.96 -7.47
N THR A 19 -8.25 -12.09 -6.52
CA THR A 19 -9.33 -13.07 -6.56
C THR A 19 -10.62 -12.26 -6.67
N GLN A 20 -11.47 -12.62 -7.65
CA GLN A 20 -12.81 -12.05 -7.82
C GLN A 20 -13.53 -11.97 -6.46
N ASN A 21 -14.10 -10.81 -6.15
CA ASN A 21 -14.95 -10.55 -4.98
C ASN A 21 -14.25 -10.69 -3.61
N SER A 22 -13.17 -9.96 -3.35
CA SER A 22 -12.63 -9.83 -2.00
C SER A 22 -12.91 -8.44 -1.43
N LEU A 23 -13.43 -8.40 -0.22
CA LEU A 23 -13.61 -7.19 0.57
C LEU A 23 -12.30 -6.40 0.61
N ARG A 24 -12.35 -5.11 0.25
CA ARG A 24 -11.24 -4.16 0.33
C ARG A 24 -11.65 -2.99 1.19
N ALA A 25 -10.82 -2.67 2.18
CA ALA A 25 -11.05 -1.54 3.06
C ALA A 25 -9.77 -0.74 3.24
N TYR A 26 -9.92 0.58 3.28
CA TYR A 26 -8.84 1.54 3.57
C TYR A 26 -9.14 2.15 4.92
N LEU A 27 -8.10 2.28 5.73
CA LEU A 27 -8.15 2.83 7.08
C LEU A 27 -7.16 3.98 7.18
N ASP A 28 -7.64 5.12 7.68
CA ASP A 28 -6.79 6.25 8.10
C ASP A 28 -7.21 6.71 9.50
N LEU A 29 -6.26 7.26 10.25
CA LEU A 29 -6.47 7.77 11.59
C LEU A 29 -5.79 9.12 11.73
N LYS A 30 -6.53 10.09 12.26
CA LYS A 30 -6.00 11.41 12.61
C LYS A 30 -6.27 11.70 14.08
N THR A 31 -5.30 12.35 14.71
CA THR A 31 -5.40 12.79 16.11
C THR A 31 -5.66 14.29 16.16
N PHE A 32 -6.61 14.68 16.98
CA PHE A 32 -7.03 16.06 17.16
C PHE A 32 -7.23 16.41 18.65
N LEU A 33 -7.35 17.70 18.91
CA LEU A 33 -7.70 18.23 20.22
C LEU A 33 -9.00 19.04 20.14
N SER A 34 -9.88 18.86 21.12
CA SER A 34 -11.05 19.71 21.28
C SER A 34 -10.66 21.10 21.75
N VAL A 35 -11.60 22.05 21.69
CA VAL A 35 -11.42 23.41 22.24
C VAL A 35 -11.11 23.44 23.74
N LYS A 36 -11.34 22.33 24.45
CA LYS A 36 -11.02 22.15 25.87
C LYS A 36 -9.69 21.42 26.11
N ASN A 37 -8.87 21.28 25.07
CA ASN A 37 -7.62 20.51 25.11
C ASN A 37 -7.85 19.04 25.49
N GLU A 38 -8.97 18.47 25.08
CA GLU A 38 -9.28 17.06 25.26
C GLU A 38 -8.97 16.31 23.98
N PRO A 39 -8.10 15.31 24.02
CA PRO A 39 -7.70 14.60 22.81
C PRO A 39 -8.79 13.65 22.30
N TYR A 40 -8.89 13.58 20.99
CA TYR A 40 -9.72 12.59 20.31
C TYR A 40 -9.07 12.11 19.02
N ILE A 41 -9.50 10.96 18.54
CA ILE A 41 -9.13 10.43 17.26
C ILE A 41 -10.32 10.44 16.32
N GLU A 42 -10.02 10.56 15.05
CA GLU A 42 -10.95 10.33 13.95
C GLU A 42 -10.46 9.12 13.15
N ILE A 43 -11.31 8.11 13.09
CA ILE A 43 -11.08 6.88 12.33
C ILE A 43 -11.87 6.99 11.05
N PHE A 44 -11.18 7.06 9.93
CA PHE A 44 -11.77 7.12 8.59
C PHE A 44 -11.68 5.73 7.96
N ASN A 45 -12.80 5.26 7.41
CA ASN A 45 -12.82 4.03 6.63
C ASN A 45 -13.44 4.28 5.26
N LYS A 46 -12.86 3.64 4.24
CA LYS A 46 -13.43 3.51 2.91
C LYS A 46 -13.51 2.04 2.57
N ILE A 47 -14.69 1.56 2.24
CA ILE A 47 -14.92 0.18 1.83
C ILE A 47 -15.28 0.20 0.36
N ASN A 48 -14.51 -0.56 -0.44
CA ASN A 48 -14.74 -0.64 -1.87
C ASN A 48 -16.01 -1.45 -2.16
N ALA A 49 -16.97 -0.80 -2.82
CA ALA A 49 -18.28 -1.38 -3.07
C ALA A 49 -18.25 -2.56 -4.06
N ILE A 50 -17.36 -2.54 -5.06
CA ILE A 50 -17.26 -3.59 -6.08
C ILE A 50 -16.88 -4.95 -5.51
N GLY A 51 -16.15 -4.96 -4.37
CA GLY A 51 -15.70 -6.18 -3.70
C GLY A 51 -16.71 -6.80 -2.75
N LEU A 52 -17.92 -6.24 -2.60
CA LEU A 52 -18.95 -6.69 -1.67
C LEU A 52 -19.96 -7.64 -2.33
N GLU A 53 -20.54 -8.51 -1.52
CA GLU A 53 -21.70 -9.31 -1.91
C GLU A 53 -22.99 -8.52 -1.67
N TYR A 54 -23.90 -8.56 -2.66
CA TYR A 54 -25.14 -7.81 -2.64
C TYR A 54 -26.35 -8.75 -2.56
N ARG A 55 -27.35 -8.38 -1.75
CA ARG A 55 -28.64 -9.08 -1.69
C ARG A 55 -29.79 -8.11 -1.96
N SER A 56 -30.84 -8.63 -2.57
CA SER A 56 -32.07 -7.85 -2.76
C SER A 56 -32.81 -7.71 -1.43
N LEU A 57 -33.00 -6.49 -0.98
CA LEU A 57 -33.80 -6.15 0.19
C LEU A 57 -34.80 -5.06 -0.21
N ASN A 58 -36.12 -5.30 -0.07
CA ASN A 58 -37.16 -4.35 -0.46
C ASN A 58 -36.98 -3.80 -1.89
N ASN A 59 -36.73 -4.68 -2.85
CA ASN A 59 -36.46 -4.36 -4.26
C ASN A 59 -35.22 -3.48 -4.52
N LYS A 60 -34.30 -3.39 -3.56
CA LYS A 60 -33.03 -2.68 -3.69
C LYS A 60 -31.89 -3.66 -3.46
N SER A 61 -30.88 -3.62 -4.31
CA SER A 61 -29.65 -4.39 -4.12
C SER A 61 -28.73 -3.64 -3.19
N ILE A 62 -28.46 -4.18 -2.01
CA ILE A 62 -27.61 -3.58 -0.96
C ILE A 62 -26.60 -4.58 -0.44
N ALA A 63 -25.47 -4.07 0.05
CA ALA A 63 -24.46 -4.83 0.81
C ALA A 63 -24.45 -4.40 2.27
N GLN A 64 -24.02 -5.29 3.16
CA GLN A 64 -23.90 -5.04 4.60
C GLN A 64 -22.50 -5.41 5.08
N VAL A 65 -21.84 -4.48 5.75
CA VAL A 65 -20.50 -4.69 6.31
C VAL A 65 -20.50 -4.41 7.80
N LEU A 66 -20.07 -5.39 8.60
CA LEU A 66 -19.82 -5.22 10.01
C LEU A 66 -18.41 -4.66 10.21
N ILE A 67 -18.30 -3.53 10.92
CA ILE A 67 -17.02 -2.92 11.31
C ILE A 67 -16.88 -3.00 12.80
N THR A 68 -15.78 -3.59 13.29
CA THR A 68 -15.43 -3.59 14.70
C THR A 68 -14.14 -2.81 14.92
N ASN A 69 -14.23 -1.68 15.63
CA ASN A 69 -13.11 -0.85 16.03
C ASN A 69 -12.70 -1.25 17.44
N THR A 70 -11.48 -1.76 17.60
CA THR A 70 -10.88 -2.17 18.88
C THR A 70 -9.67 -1.31 19.17
N ILE A 71 -9.68 -0.57 20.27
CA ILE A 71 -8.54 0.23 20.73
C ILE A 71 -7.89 -0.49 21.89
N LEU A 72 -6.58 -0.72 21.78
CA LEU A 72 -5.78 -1.39 22.80
C LEU A 72 -4.74 -0.43 23.38
N ARG A 73 -4.47 -0.61 24.66
CA ARG A 73 -3.35 0.02 25.39
C ARG A 73 -2.62 -1.09 26.15
N ASN A 74 -1.32 -1.26 25.90
CA ASN A 74 -0.52 -2.35 26.46
C ASN A 74 -1.20 -3.72 26.25
N ASP A 75 -1.66 -3.98 25.02
CA ASP A 75 -2.37 -5.20 24.59
C ASP A 75 -3.71 -5.49 25.31
N SER A 76 -4.17 -4.59 26.16
CA SER A 76 -5.48 -4.68 26.81
C SER A 76 -6.50 -3.83 26.04
N ILE A 77 -7.71 -4.35 25.86
CA ILE A 77 -8.81 -3.64 25.18
C ILE A 77 -9.30 -2.52 26.09
N VAL A 78 -9.22 -1.29 25.60
CA VAL A 78 -9.74 -0.08 26.26
C VAL A 78 -11.14 0.25 25.76
N ILE A 79 -11.34 0.14 24.44
CA ILE A 79 -12.62 0.41 23.78
C ILE A 79 -12.82 -0.60 22.67
N GLN A 80 -14.04 -1.14 22.58
CA GLN A 80 -14.47 -1.90 21.41
C GLN A 80 -15.85 -1.41 21.00
N LYS A 81 -16.02 -1.06 19.72
CA LYS A 81 -17.30 -0.61 19.14
C LYS A 81 -17.51 -1.29 17.81
N THR A 82 -18.73 -1.82 17.64
CA THR A 82 -19.16 -2.51 16.41
C THR A 82 -20.33 -1.75 15.81
N ASP A 83 -20.25 -1.50 14.50
CA ASP A 83 -21.29 -0.84 13.73
C ASP A 83 -21.58 -1.67 12.47
N THR A 84 -22.85 -1.71 12.04
CA THR A 84 -23.22 -2.32 10.75
C THR A 84 -23.45 -1.21 9.74
N LEU A 85 -22.75 -1.28 8.63
CA LEU A 85 -22.83 -0.32 7.54
C LEU A 85 -23.64 -0.91 6.39
N PHE A 86 -24.37 -0.06 5.70
CA PHE A 86 -25.15 -0.41 4.53
C PHE A 86 -24.61 0.36 3.32
N SER A 87 -24.47 -0.32 2.19
CA SER A 87 -24.21 0.37 0.93
C SER A 87 -25.43 1.19 0.51
N THR A 88 -25.21 2.18 -0.34
CA THR A 88 -26.31 2.74 -1.14
C THR A 88 -26.87 1.65 -2.07
N ALA A 89 -28.15 1.76 -2.43
CA ALA A 89 -28.71 0.85 -3.40
C ALA A 89 -27.97 0.96 -4.74
N VAL A 90 -27.70 -0.19 -5.36
CA VAL A 90 -27.10 -0.23 -6.70
C VAL A 90 -28.16 0.22 -7.71
N LEU A 91 -27.82 1.24 -8.49
CA LEU A 91 -28.62 1.75 -9.60
C LEU A 91 -27.78 1.66 -10.86
N ASP A 92 -28.31 1.05 -11.91
CA ASP A 92 -27.67 0.96 -13.24
C ASP A 92 -26.21 0.47 -13.22
N SER A 93 -25.88 -0.50 -12.34
CA SER A 93 -24.53 -1.05 -12.13
C SER A 93 -23.51 -0.08 -11.54
N PHE A 94 -23.94 1.04 -10.97
CA PHE A 94 -23.06 1.95 -10.24
C PHE A 94 -22.95 1.55 -8.76
N TYR A 95 -21.72 1.32 -8.33
CA TYR A 95 -21.36 0.95 -6.96
C TYR A 95 -20.65 2.11 -6.29
N ASN A 96 -21.26 2.68 -5.25
CA ASN A 96 -20.64 3.75 -4.47
C ASN A 96 -19.89 3.18 -3.27
N ASP A 97 -18.62 3.52 -3.12
CA ASP A 97 -17.81 3.15 -1.95
C ASP A 97 -18.48 3.67 -0.66
N ILE A 98 -18.35 2.89 0.41
CA ILE A 98 -18.89 3.25 1.72
C ILE A 98 -17.81 4.01 2.49
N TYR A 99 -18.09 5.25 2.87
CA TYR A 99 -17.21 6.06 3.69
C TYR A 99 -17.79 6.24 5.08
N THR A 100 -16.96 6.08 6.11
CA THR A 100 -17.37 6.34 7.50
C THR A 100 -16.32 7.14 8.25
N LEU A 101 -16.80 7.91 9.22
CA LEU A 101 -16.00 8.62 10.19
C LEU A 101 -16.49 8.27 11.60
N LYS A 102 -15.59 7.80 12.45
CA LYS A 102 -15.85 7.53 13.86
C LYS A 102 -14.94 8.38 14.73
N THR A 103 -15.52 9.19 15.59
CA THR A 103 -14.78 10.00 16.58
C THR A 103 -14.75 9.29 17.92
N ILE A 104 -13.58 9.20 18.54
CA ILE A 104 -13.40 8.57 19.87
C ILE A 104 -12.48 9.44 20.72
N HIS A 105 -12.96 9.83 21.90
CA HIS A 105 -12.17 10.54 22.91
C HIS A 105 -11.32 9.55 23.70
N LEU A 106 -10.05 9.88 23.90
CA LEU A 106 -9.09 9.04 24.60
C LEU A 106 -8.16 9.91 25.47
N ASN A 107 -7.67 9.36 26.56
CA ASN A 107 -6.65 10.00 27.38
C ASN A 107 -5.28 9.98 26.65
N PRO A 108 -4.37 10.91 26.99
CA PRO A 108 -3.01 10.88 26.44
C PRO A 108 -2.32 9.54 26.65
N GLY A 109 -1.58 9.10 25.65
CA GLY A 109 -0.85 7.83 25.69
C GLY A 109 -0.65 7.19 24.34
N LYS A 110 -0.01 6.02 24.35
CA LYS A 110 0.22 5.18 23.17
C LYS A 110 -0.82 4.09 23.07
N TYR A 111 -1.34 3.90 21.88
CA TYR A 111 -2.44 2.99 21.59
C TYR A 111 -2.20 2.24 20.30
N LYS A 112 -2.94 1.14 20.12
CA LYS A 112 -3.09 0.41 18.88
C LYS A 112 -4.58 0.38 18.53
N LEU A 113 -4.92 0.79 17.31
CA LEU A 113 -6.24 0.58 16.72
C LEU A 113 -6.19 -0.68 15.87
N LYS A 114 -7.15 -1.59 16.11
CA LYS A 114 -7.45 -2.70 15.23
C LYS A 114 -8.86 -2.52 14.68
N VAL A 115 -9.02 -2.61 13.37
CA VAL A 115 -10.33 -2.54 12.72
C VAL A 115 -10.56 -3.82 11.95
N ASP A 116 -11.64 -4.51 12.30
CA ASP A 116 -12.07 -5.74 11.66
C ASP A 116 -13.30 -5.45 10.78
N TYR A 117 -13.27 -5.93 9.52
CA TYR A 117 -14.33 -5.76 8.54
C TYR A 117 -14.86 -7.13 8.12
N LEU A 118 -16.16 -7.31 8.14
CA LEU A 118 -16.82 -8.55 7.73
C LEU A 118 -17.99 -8.22 6.78
N ASP A 119 -17.96 -8.75 5.58
CA ASP A 119 -19.08 -8.71 4.65
C ASP A 119 -20.11 -9.76 5.10
N LEU A 120 -21.27 -9.29 5.58
CA LEU A 120 -22.29 -10.15 6.18
C LEU A 120 -23.02 -11.02 5.16
N PHE A 121 -22.98 -10.67 3.88
CA PHE A 121 -23.59 -11.44 2.82
C PHE A 121 -22.65 -12.42 2.12
N ASN A 122 -21.35 -12.29 2.36
CA ASN A 122 -20.33 -13.17 1.80
C ASN A 122 -20.14 -14.43 2.65
N GLU A 123 -20.88 -15.48 2.35
CA GLU A 123 -20.84 -16.76 3.07
C GLU A 123 -19.46 -17.47 2.98
N LYS A 124 -18.65 -17.11 1.99
CA LYS A 124 -17.30 -17.65 1.82
C LYS A 124 -16.27 -16.95 2.72
N MET A 125 -16.61 -15.77 3.25
CA MET A 125 -15.75 -14.99 4.11
C MET A 125 -15.84 -15.47 5.56
N LYS A 126 -15.07 -16.52 5.90
CA LYS A 126 -15.07 -17.12 7.25
C LYS A 126 -14.35 -16.27 8.32
N LYS A 127 -13.52 -15.29 7.91
CA LYS A 127 -12.74 -14.42 8.81
C LYS A 127 -12.84 -12.97 8.34
N SER A 128 -12.88 -12.05 9.30
CA SER A 128 -12.82 -10.61 9.02
C SER A 128 -11.48 -10.22 8.39
N LEU A 129 -11.52 -9.19 7.52
CA LEU A 129 -10.33 -8.46 7.11
C LEU A 129 -9.91 -7.56 8.27
N SER A 130 -8.67 -7.62 8.72
CA SER A 130 -8.17 -6.82 9.83
C SER A 130 -7.07 -5.87 9.38
N ASN A 131 -7.18 -4.60 9.83
CA ASN A 131 -6.14 -3.58 9.70
C ASN A 131 -5.74 -3.09 11.09
N GLU A 132 -4.46 -2.81 11.31
CA GLU A 132 -3.93 -2.31 12.58
C GLU A 132 -3.08 -1.07 12.37
N LEU A 133 -3.23 -0.08 13.26
CA LEU A 133 -2.44 1.15 13.28
C LEU A 133 -2.01 1.46 14.72
N ALA A 134 -0.73 1.76 14.91
CA ALA A 134 -0.24 2.31 16.18
C ALA A 134 -0.30 3.84 16.12
N PHE A 135 -0.69 4.48 17.22
CA PHE A 135 -0.78 5.92 17.31
C PHE A 135 -0.51 6.42 18.73
N GLU A 136 -0.18 7.69 18.83
CA GLU A 136 0.07 8.36 20.11
C GLU A 136 -0.78 9.62 20.21
N ILE A 137 -1.29 9.88 21.39
CA ILE A 137 -2.13 11.03 21.70
C ILE A 137 -1.46 11.86 22.79
N PHE A 138 -1.52 13.16 22.65
CA PHE A 138 -0.96 14.12 23.60
C PHE A 138 -1.96 15.20 23.97
N LYS A 139 -1.64 15.96 25.03
CA LYS A 139 -2.23 17.26 25.36
C LYS A 139 -1.18 18.34 25.21
N ILE A 140 -1.63 19.56 24.92
CA ILE A 140 -0.73 20.71 24.88
C ILE A 140 -0.54 21.26 26.27
N GLU A 141 0.73 21.48 26.63
CA GLU A 141 1.11 22.19 27.85
C GLU A 141 0.79 23.69 27.73
N PRO A 142 0.64 24.40 28.87
CA PRO A 142 0.46 25.86 28.89
C PRO A 142 1.56 26.56 28.07
N GLU A 143 1.17 27.66 27.40
CA GLU A 143 2.07 28.53 26.61
C GLU A 143 2.76 27.87 25.43
N LYS A 144 2.35 26.65 25.03
CA LYS A 144 2.87 25.96 23.87
C LYS A 144 1.92 26.03 22.67
N LEU A 145 2.52 25.82 21.50
CA LEU A 145 1.85 25.60 20.22
C LEU A 145 2.03 24.14 19.80
N ALA A 146 1.05 23.59 19.11
CA ALA A 146 1.17 22.31 18.41
C ALA A 146 0.38 22.32 17.10
N LEU A 147 0.66 21.35 16.24
CA LEU A 147 -0.07 21.08 15.00
C LEU A 147 -0.77 19.74 15.11
N SER A 148 -1.96 19.65 14.51
CA SER A 148 -2.61 18.34 14.30
C SER A 148 -1.90 17.55 13.21
N ASN A 149 -2.33 16.31 13.01
CA ASN A 149 -2.03 15.60 11.77
C ASN A 149 -2.59 16.36 10.56
N ILE A 150 -1.93 16.22 9.41
CA ILE A 150 -2.42 16.70 8.13
C ILE A 150 -3.48 15.73 7.62
N GLN A 151 -4.67 16.21 7.32
CA GLN A 151 -5.75 15.48 6.68
C GLN A 151 -5.82 15.89 5.22
N ILE A 152 -5.43 15.01 4.31
CA ILE A 152 -5.61 15.23 2.88
C ILE A 152 -7.09 15.03 2.54
N ALA A 153 -7.57 15.83 1.60
CA ALA A 153 -8.95 15.77 1.13
C ALA A 153 -9.01 15.57 -0.39
N ASP A 154 -10.03 14.85 -0.86
CA ASP A 154 -10.36 14.82 -2.28
C ASP A 154 -10.97 16.17 -2.72
N TYR A 155 -11.77 16.77 -1.82
CA TYR A 155 -12.27 18.13 -1.99
C TYR A 155 -12.63 18.76 -0.62
N ILE A 156 -12.64 20.09 -0.59
CA ILE A 156 -13.08 20.89 0.57
C ILE A 156 -14.04 21.97 0.05
N ASN A 157 -15.26 21.99 0.58
CA ASN A 157 -16.29 22.95 0.22
C ASN A 157 -16.84 23.65 1.47
N THR A 158 -17.29 24.88 1.33
CA THR A 158 -18.06 25.52 2.40
C THR A 158 -19.43 24.87 2.53
N THR A 159 -19.90 24.66 3.74
CA THR A 159 -21.22 24.05 3.97
C THR A 159 -22.04 24.78 5.01
N LYS A 160 -23.36 24.81 4.79
CA LYS A 160 -24.35 25.22 5.79
C LYS A 160 -25.03 24.01 6.46
N ASN A 161 -25.05 22.88 5.75
CA ASN A 161 -25.68 21.64 6.21
C ASN A 161 -24.59 20.68 6.70
N LYS A 162 -24.55 20.42 8.00
CA LYS A 162 -23.54 19.55 8.60
C LYS A 162 -23.77 18.09 8.20
N ASN A 163 -22.70 17.42 7.78
CA ASN A 163 -22.61 16.00 7.59
C ASN A 163 -21.46 15.41 8.44
N GLN A 164 -21.21 14.11 8.36
CA GLN A 164 -20.16 13.47 9.16
C GLN A 164 -18.73 14.02 8.92
N PHE A 165 -18.48 14.64 7.76
CA PHE A 165 -17.16 15.19 7.39
C PHE A 165 -17.08 16.72 7.57
N SER A 166 -18.08 17.33 8.19
CA SER A 166 -18.14 18.79 8.36
C SER A 166 -17.35 19.23 9.59
N LYS A 167 -16.40 20.16 9.39
CA LYS A 167 -15.61 20.81 10.45
C LYS A 167 -15.57 22.33 10.19
N TYR A 168 -15.84 23.13 11.21
CA TYR A 168 -15.69 24.59 11.19
C TYR A 168 -16.31 25.29 9.98
N GLY A 169 -17.47 24.79 9.49
CA GLY A 169 -18.19 25.34 8.33
C GLY A 169 -17.72 24.86 6.97
N PHE A 170 -16.89 23.84 6.93
CA PHE A 170 -16.41 23.18 5.72
C PHE A 170 -16.73 21.69 5.73
N ASP A 171 -17.08 21.17 4.58
CA ASP A 171 -17.09 19.73 4.32
C ASP A 171 -15.72 19.32 3.79
N ILE A 172 -15.02 18.50 4.57
CA ILE A 172 -13.67 18.03 4.28
C ILE A 172 -13.79 16.57 3.92
N PHE A 173 -13.98 16.27 2.62
CA PHE A 173 -14.13 14.89 2.18
C PHE A 173 -12.75 14.20 2.14
N PRO A 174 -12.53 13.14 2.96
CA PRO A 174 -11.20 12.60 3.17
C PRO A 174 -10.67 11.88 1.94
N HIS A 175 -9.42 12.17 1.59
CA HIS A 175 -8.62 11.32 0.73
C HIS A 175 -7.99 10.22 1.58
N LEU A 176 -8.35 8.95 1.35
CA LEU A 176 -7.84 7.84 2.15
C LEU A 176 -6.70 7.12 1.43
N GLY A 177 -5.58 7.09 2.10
CA GLY A 177 -4.32 6.57 1.58
C GLY A 177 -3.33 7.69 1.24
N ASN A 178 -2.17 7.26 0.78
CA ASN A 178 -1.08 8.17 0.40
C ASN A 178 -0.82 8.20 -1.11
N TYR A 179 -1.71 7.65 -1.90
CA TYR A 179 -1.58 7.60 -3.36
C TYR A 179 -2.36 8.75 -3.99
N ILE A 180 -1.65 9.65 -4.66
CA ILE A 180 -2.23 10.80 -5.38
C ILE A 180 -2.14 10.53 -6.87
N SER A 181 -3.31 10.33 -7.50
CA SER A 181 -3.41 9.94 -8.90
C SER A 181 -3.05 11.07 -9.86
N ASN A 182 -2.79 10.71 -11.12
CA ASN A 182 -2.49 11.64 -12.21
C ASN A 182 -3.61 12.70 -12.45
N GLU A 183 -4.84 12.37 -12.08
CA GLU A 183 -6.00 13.25 -12.25
C GLU A 183 -6.02 14.42 -11.24
N CYS A 184 -5.30 14.28 -10.12
CA CYS A 184 -5.23 15.30 -9.08
C CYS A 184 -4.22 16.38 -9.44
N ASN A 185 -4.68 17.56 -9.86
CA ASN A 185 -3.81 18.71 -10.14
C ASN A 185 -3.50 19.55 -8.91
N VAL A 186 -4.29 19.39 -7.86
CA VAL A 186 -4.15 20.12 -6.59
C VAL A 186 -4.21 19.14 -5.43
N LEU A 187 -3.58 19.53 -4.32
CA LEU A 187 -3.58 18.81 -3.06
C LEU A 187 -4.27 19.64 -1.99
N PRO A 188 -5.60 19.49 -1.80
CA PRO A 188 -6.31 20.14 -0.71
C PRO A 188 -5.99 19.42 0.60
N PHE A 189 -5.77 20.18 1.66
CA PHE A 189 -5.55 19.59 2.98
C PHE A 189 -6.04 20.49 4.10
N TYR A 190 -6.30 19.87 5.21
CA TYR A 190 -6.75 20.46 6.45
C TYR A 190 -5.80 20.09 7.59
N TYR A 191 -5.56 21.02 8.48
CA TYR A 191 -4.89 20.79 9.76
C TYR A 191 -5.34 21.85 10.77
N GLU A 192 -5.01 21.63 12.03
CA GLU A 192 -5.34 22.54 13.13
C GLU A 192 -4.07 23.04 13.82
N ILE A 193 -4.04 24.32 14.14
CA ILE A 193 -3.04 24.92 15.01
C ILE A 193 -3.67 25.03 16.39
N TYR A 194 -3.02 24.43 17.35
CA TYR A 194 -3.43 24.49 18.75
C TYR A 194 -2.56 25.48 19.50
N SER A 195 -3.21 26.36 20.27
CA SER A 195 -2.51 27.36 21.07
C SER A 195 -3.12 27.46 22.46
N ASN A 196 -2.30 27.24 23.45
CA ASN A 196 -2.67 27.49 24.84
C ASN A 196 -2.22 28.90 25.30
N ILE A 197 -2.00 29.81 24.34
CA ILE A 197 -1.56 31.19 24.56
C ILE A 197 -2.81 32.08 24.57
N LYS A 198 -2.96 32.94 25.61
CA LYS A 198 -4.16 33.74 25.81
C LYS A 198 -4.30 34.95 24.86
N THR A 199 -3.23 35.35 24.19
CA THR A 199 -3.21 36.51 23.29
C THR A 199 -3.26 36.11 21.84
N SER A 200 -4.09 36.82 21.05
CA SER A 200 -4.07 36.65 19.58
C SER A 200 -2.70 37.01 19.03
N GLN A 201 -2.16 36.17 18.14
CA GLN A 201 -0.88 36.39 17.52
C GLN A 201 -0.86 35.87 16.07
N LYS A 202 -0.09 36.55 15.22
CA LYS A 202 0.19 36.08 13.89
C LYS A 202 1.19 34.91 13.95
N CYS A 203 0.97 33.95 13.10
CA CYS A 203 1.78 32.73 12.99
C CYS A 203 2.47 32.68 11.63
N LYS A 204 3.72 32.28 11.63
CA LYS A 204 4.48 32.00 10.38
C LYS A 204 4.45 30.53 10.11
N ILE A 205 3.76 30.14 9.05
CA ILE A 205 3.72 28.73 8.61
C ILE A 205 4.48 28.59 7.31
N GLN A 206 5.32 27.58 7.24
CA GLN A 206 6.01 27.19 6.03
C GLN A 206 5.47 25.85 5.54
N TYR A 207 5.16 25.80 4.25
CA TYR A 207 4.72 24.58 3.56
C TYR A 207 5.84 24.12 2.63
N LYS A 208 6.25 22.86 2.74
CA LYS A 208 7.27 22.27 1.88
C LYS A 208 6.80 20.95 1.29
N ILE A 209 7.15 20.70 0.04
CA ILE A 209 7.09 19.35 -0.56
C ILE A 209 8.49 18.98 -1.00
N VAL A 210 9.01 17.90 -0.45
CA VAL A 210 10.36 17.39 -0.71
C VAL A 210 10.30 15.96 -1.22
N SER A 211 11.05 15.63 -2.27
CA SER A 211 11.19 14.25 -2.74
C SER A 211 11.99 13.43 -1.75
N LEU A 212 11.48 12.26 -1.37
CA LEU A 212 12.18 11.33 -0.47
C LEU A 212 13.38 10.67 -1.15
N GLU A 213 13.31 10.45 -2.48
CA GLU A 213 14.40 9.84 -3.23
C GLU A 213 15.49 10.85 -3.57
N LYS A 214 15.12 11.98 -4.19
CA LYS A 214 16.07 12.96 -4.70
C LYS A 214 16.54 13.97 -3.66
N LYS A 215 15.81 14.11 -2.55
CA LYS A 215 16.00 15.17 -1.53
C LYS A 215 15.85 16.59 -2.11
N GLU A 216 15.23 16.72 -3.26
CA GLU A 216 14.93 17.99 -3.92
C GLU A 216 13.64 18.59 -3.36
N GLU A 217 13.63 19.92 -3.21
CA GLU A 217 12.47 20.68 -2.78
C GLU A 217 11.67 21.12 -4.02
N TYR A 218 10.42 20.66 -4.12
CA TYR A 218 9.51 20.97 -5.24
C TYR A 218 8.53 22.08 -4.92
N TYR A 219 8.27 22.32 -3.65
CA TYR A 219 7.39 23.39 -3.19
C TYR A 219 7.89 23.94 -1.87
N ASN A 220 7.93 25.28 -1.78
CA ASN A 220 8.28 25.98 -0.56
C ASN A 220 7.55 27.33 -0.53
N LYS A 221 6.62 27.50 0.39
CA LYS A 221 5.88 28.74 0.57
C LYS A 221 5.74 29.06 2.04
N ILE A 222 5.91 30.33 2.37
CA ILE A 222 5.72 30.86 3.72
C ILE A 222 4.43 31.69 3.74
N ASP A 223 3.54 31.36 4.67
CA ASP A 223 2.34 32.13 4.99
C ASP A 223 2.52 32.82 6.35
N THR A 224 2.36 34.10 6.38
CA THR A 224 2.46 34.94 7.59
C THR A 224 1.12 35.57 7.98
N THR A 225 0.05 35.21 7.25
CA THR A 225 -1.29 35.85 7.44
C THR A 225 -2.14 35.12 8.46
N ILE A 226 -1.77 33.88 8.84
CA ILE A 226 -2.55 33.07 9.77
C ILE A 226 -2.54 33.72 11.16
N GLU A 227 -3.72 34.07 11.64
CA GLU A 227 -3.92 34.63 12.98
C GLU A 227 -4.50 33.55 13.89
N ILE A 228 -3.81 33.28 14.98
CA ILE A 228 -4.26 32.31 15.99
C ILE A 228 -5.31 32.99 16.85
N LYS A 229 -6.54 32.45 16.83
CA LYS A 229 -7.69 32.92 17.61
C LYS A 229 -8.24 31.79 18.46
N GLY A 230 -7.94 31.82 19.75
CA GLY A 230 -8.41 30.80 20.69
C GLY A 230 -7.54 29.54 20.67
N PHE A 231 -8.05 28.45 21.26
CA PHE A 231 -7.31 27.22 21.44
C PHE A 231 -7.11 26.45 20.12
N VAL A 232 -8.12 26.40 19.26
CA VAL A 232 -8.06 25.71 17.95
C VAL A 232 -8.19 26.75 16.85
N THR A 233 -7.23 26.75 15.94
CA THR A 233 -7.29 27.52 14.69
C THR A 233 -7.27 26.54 13.53
N PRO A 234 -8.43 26.31 12.87
CA PRO A 234 -8.51 25.45 11.69
C PRO A 234 -7.85 26.13 10.50
N VAL A 235 -7.07 25.39 9.73
CA VAL A 235 -6.41 25.87 8.52
C VAL A 235 -6.71 24.94 7.36
N ILE A 236 -7.14 25.54 6.26
CA ILE A 236 -7.32 24.87 4.97
C ILE A 236 -6.31 25.46 4.01
N ASN A 237 -5.62 24.61 3.28
CA ASN A 237 -4.74 25.04 2.22
C ASN A 237 -4.86 24.11 1.00
N VAL A 238 -4.47 24.63 -0.16
CA VAL A 238 -4.46 23.91 -1.43
C VAL A 238 -3.14 24.18 -2.11
N ILE A 239 -2.40 23.13 -2.41
CA ILE A 239 -1.13 23.24 -3.13
C ILE A 239 -1.33 22.74 -4.55
N ASP A 240 -0.87 23.51 -5.54
CA ASP A 240 -0.80 23.07 -6.93
C ASP A 240 0.32 22.03 -7.07
N ILE A 241 -0.06 20.82 -7.46
CA ILE A 241 0.84 19.68 -7.69
C ILE A 241 0.82 19.22 -9.14
N LYS A 242 0.26 20.03 -10.06
CA LYS A 242 0.16 19.70 -11.49
C LYS A 242 1.52 19.36 -12.08
N ASN A 243 2.54 20.09 -11.66
CA ASN A 243 3.92 19.94 -12.15
C ASN A 243 4.80 19.05 -11.26
N LEU A 244 4.24 18.42 -10.22
CA LEU A 244 4.99 17.52 -9.35
C LEU A 244 5.19 16.17 -10.07
N PRO A 245 6.45 15.73 -10.33
CA PRO A 245 6.73 14.48 -11.02
C PRO A 245 6.22 13.24 -10.26
N THR A 246 6.22 12.09 -10.93
CA THR A 246 5.99 10.80 -10.27
C THR A 246 7.11 10.51 -9.27
N GLY A 247 6.77 10.15 -8.02
CA GLY A 247 7.73 9.84 -6.96
C GLY A 247 7.11 9.82 -5.57
N ASN A 248 7.95 9.55 -4.57
CA ASN A 248 7.58 9.63 -3.16
C ASN A 248 7.96 10.99 -2.59
N TYR A 249 7.03 11.59 -1.88
CA TYR A 249 7.15 12.95 -1.34
C TYR A 249 6.71 13.01 0.10
N ILE A 250 7.23 14.04 0.78
CA ILE A 250 6.75 14.46 2.09
C ILE A 250 6.21 15.89 1.98
N LEU A 251 4.97 16.11 2.39
CA LEU A 251 4.40 17.42 2.66
C LEU A 251 4.65 17.74 4.12
N SER A 252 5.37 18.81 4.39
CA SER A 252 5.64 19.32 5.73
C SER A 252 4.94 20.66 5.95
N VAL A 253 4.20 20.76 7.04
CA VAL A 253 3.67 22.01 7.59
C VAL A 253 4.52 22.36 8.79
N ILE A 254 5.23 23.48 8.73
CA ILE A 254 6.24 23.88 9.72
C ILE A 254 5.85 25.22 10.31
N ASN A 255 5.73 25.29 11.63
CA ASN A 255 5.64 26.52 12.38
C ASN A 255 6.97 26.82 13.07
N SER A 256 7.54 27.98 12.79
CA SER A 256 8.80 28.43 13.40
C SER A 256 8.52 29.66 14.25
N LYS A 257 8.72 29.55 15.55
CA LYS A 257 8.65 30.67 16.51
C LYS A 257 9.81 30.57 17.48
N ASP A 258 10.57 31.68 17.66
CA ASP A 258 11.61 31.87 18.69
C ASP A 258 12.63 30.70 18.77
N LYS A 259 13.09 30.18 17.61
CA LYS A 259 14.01 29.03 17.47
C LYS A 259 13.38 27.64 17.80
N ILE A 260 12.08 27.59 18.07
CA ILE A 260 11.33 26.34 18.22
C ILE A 260 10.63 26.05 16.91
N GLU A 261 10.89 24.90 16.31
CA GLU A 261 10.16 24.42 15.15
C GLU A 261 9.26 23.27 15.58
N ILE A 262 7.98 23.37 15.21
CA ILE A 262 7.02 22.28 15.29
C ILE A 262 6.58 21.96 13.86
N ASN A 263 6.51 20.69 13.54
CA ASN A 263 6.10 20.25 12.22
C ASN A 263 5.05 19.14 12.28
N SER A 264 4.27 19.06 11.21
CA SER A 264 3.41 17.95 10.90
C SER A 264 3.69 17.53 9.48
N ASP A 265 3.88 16.23 9.26
CA ASP A 265 4.33 15.65 8.01
C ASP A 265 3.31 14.67 7.47
N PHE A 266 3.19 14.63 6.13
CA PHE A 266 2.39 13.64 5.41
C PHE A 266 3.18 13.11 4.22
N GLU A 267 3.44 11.80 4.22
CA GLU A 267 4.12 11.12 3.14
C GLU A 267 3.12 10.63 2.10
N PHE A 268 3.41 10.88 0.80
CA PHE A 268 2.55 10.45 -0.29
C PHE A 268 3.34 10.05 -1.53
N TYR A 269 2.72 9.19 -2.32
CA TYR A 269 3.20 8.82 -3.65
C TYR A 269 2.38 9.53 -4.71
N ARG A 270 3.03 10.32 -5.54
CA ARG A 270 2.44 11.04 -6.68
C ARG A 270 2.64 10.24 -7.95
N VAL A 271 1.58 10.07 -8.74
CA VAL A 271 1.67 9.65 -10.14
C VAL A 271 1.39 10.84 -11.04
N ASN A 272 2.30 11.14 -11.95
CA ASN A 272 2.16 12.18 -12.96
C ASN A 272 2.76 11.74 -14.28
N GLU A 273 1.92 11.11 -15.11
CA GLU A 273 2.33 10.55 -16.38
C GLU A 273 2.85 11.60 -17.38
N VAL A 274 2.29 12.80 -17.36
CA VAL A 274 2.64 13.87 -18.30
C VAL A 274 4.05 14.37 -18.06
N ILE A 275 4.41 14.61 -16.80
CA ILE A 275 5.73 15.15 -16.44
C ILE A 275 6.80 14.08 -16.45
N SER A 276 6.47 12.87 -15.96
CA SER A 276 7.40 11.76 -16.05
C SER A 276 7.82 11.52 -17.52
N ASN A 277 6.89 11.69 -18.46
CA ASN A 277 7.19 11.58 -19.89
C ASN A 277 7.98 12.79 -20.44
N PHE A 278 7.86 13.98 -19.85
CA PHE A 278 8.56 15.20 -20.28
C PHE A 278 9.99 15.28 -19.74
N GLU A 279 10.20 14.99 -18.48
CA GLU A 279 11.55 14.90 -17.85
C GLU A 279 12.35 13.73 -18.41
N LYS A 280 11.68 12.63 -18.75
CA LYS A 280 12.24 11.45 -19.38
C LYS A 280 12.73 11.71 -20.81
N LYS A 281 12.16 12.66 -21.57
CA LYS A 281 12.62 13.03 -22.91
C LYS A 281 14.02 13.61 -22.94
N ASN A 282 14.53 14.10 -21.82
CA ASN A 282 15.83 14.81 -21.76
C ASN A 282 16.96 14.03 -21.08
N LYS A 283 16.70 12.81 -20.59
CA LYS A 283 17.73 11.98 -19.96
C LYS A 283 18.01 10.75 -20.82
N ILE A 284 19.02 10.83 -21.66
CA ILE A 284 19.55 9.68 -22.39
C ILE A 284 20.22 8.75 -21.39
N LEU A 285 19.76 7.50 -21.30
CA LEU A 285 20.32 6.51 -20.42
C LEU A 285 21.78 6.18 -20.75
N ASP A 286 22.02 5.84 -22.02
CA ASP A 286 23.33 5.62 -22.63
C ASP A 286 23.15 5.54 -24.17
N PRO A 287 24.08 6.05 -24.99
CA PRO A 287 23.99 5.92 -26.45
C PRO A 287 23.90 4.49 -26.97
N ASN A 288 24.39 3.51 -26.20
CA ASN A 288 24.32 2.10 -26.55
C ASN A 288 23.00 1.42 -26.14
N PHE A 289 22.18 2.07 -25.29
CA PHE A 289 20.91 1.51 -24.85
C PHE A 289 20.02 1.15 -26.04
N HIS A 290 19.83 2.10 -26.96
CA HIS A 290 19.01 1.89 -28.15
C HIS A 290 19.55 0.80 -29.09
N LYS A 291 20.87 0.66 -29.18
CA LYS A 291 21.52 -0.41 -29.95
C LYS A 291 21.34 -1.78 -29.32
N SER A 292 21.18 -1.87 -28.02
CA SER A 292 21.04 -3.11 -27.25
C SER A 292 19.66 -3.75 -27.33
N LEU A 293 18.66 -3.03 -27.86
CA LEU A 293 17.25 -3.46 -27.95
C LEU A 293 16.81 -3.48 -29.42
N THR A 294 16.84 -4.66 -30.05
CA THR A 294 16.22 -4.88 -31.35
C THR A 294 14.70 -4.86 -31.25
N SER A 295 13.99 -4.67 -32.37
CA SER A 295 12.52 -4.67 -32.39
C SER A 295 11.93 -5.96 -31.81
N ASP A 296 12.54 -7.11 -32.09
CA ASP A 296 12.08 -8.42 -31.63
C ASP A 296 12.30 -8.62 -30.12
N SER A 297 13.43 -8.09 -29.60
CA SER A 297 13.74 -8.17 -28.17
C SER A 297 13.02 -7.12 -27.32
N LEU A 298 12.54 -6.05 -27.95
CA LEU A 298 11.94 -4.90 -27.26
C LEU A 298 10.70 -5.30 -26.48
N VAL A 299 9.77 -6.04 -27.10
CA VAL A 299 8.53 -6.51 -26.48
C VAL A 299 8.84 -7.51 -25.35
N PHE A 300 9.79 -8.39 -25.58
CA PHE A 300 10.25 -9.37 -24.59
C PHE A 300 10.78 -8.68 -23.33
N PHE A 301 11.75 -7.78 -23.48
CA PHE A 301 12.33 -7.07 -22.33
C PHE A 301 11.36 -6.08 -21.68
N SER A 302 10.45 -5.47 -22.43
CA SER A 302 9.44 -4.60 -21.82
C SER A 302 8.48 -5.37 -20.93
N LYS A 303 8.00 -6.53 -21.38
CA LYS A 303 7.13 -7.39 -20.56
C LYS A 303 7.86 -7.96 -19.33
N SER A 304 9.14 -8.27 -19.47
CA SER A 304 9.93 -8.79 -18.35
C SER A 304 10.05 -7.81 -17.18
N LEU A 305 9.78 -6.50 -17.38
CA LEU A 305 9.78 -5.50 -16.31
C LEU A 305 8.55 -5.56 -15.40
N MET A 306 7.47 -6.24 -15.81
CA MET A 306 6.22 -6.33 -15.04
C MET A 306 6.40 -6.69 -13.55
N PRO A 307 7.26 -7.66 -13.17
CA PRO A 307 7.43 -8.04 -11.76
C PRO A 307 7.99 -6.92 -10.87
N ILE A 308 8.74 -5.98 -11.43
CA ILE A 308 9.41 -4.90 -10.69
C ILE A 308 8.75 -3.54 -10.84
N MET A 309 7.74 -3.44 -11.71
CA MET A 309 6.97 -2.21 -11.93
C MET A 309 5.86 -2.03 -10.91
N TYR A 310 5.53 -0.79 -10.61
CA TYR A 310 4.28 -0.44 -9.96
C TYR A 310 3.09 -0.65 -10.89
N ASN A 311 1.91 -0.88 -10.33
CA ASN A 311 0.69 -1.18 -11.10
C ASN A 311 0.37 -0.14 -12.18
N GLU A 312 0.71 1.11 -11.97
CA GLU A 312 0.45 2.19 -12.92
C GLU A 312 1.39 2.12 -14.13
N ASP A 313 2.68 1.89 -13.91
CA ASP A 313 3.64 1.67 -14.98
C ASP A 313 3.27 0.44 -15.82
N GLN A 314 2.76 -0.62 -15.17
CA GLN A 314 2.25 -1.80 -15.88
C GLN A 314 1.08 -1.45 -16.80
N LYS A 315 0.11 -0.62 -16.36
CA LYS A 315 -1.01 -0.19 -17.19
C LYS A 315 -0.57 0.61 -18.40
N ILE A 316 0.40 1.54 -18.19
CA ILE A 316 0.98 2.33 -19.27
C ILE A 316 1.65 1.41 -20.29
N LEU A 317 2.50 0.50 -19.82
CA LEU A 317 3.19 -0.44 -20.69
C LEU A 317 2.21 -1.31 -21.48
N LEU A 318 1.16 -1.84 -20.84
CA LEU A 318 0.13 -2.63 -21.52
C LEU A 318 -0.59 -1.84 -22.61
N LYS A 319 -0.86 -0.56 -22.39
CA LYS A 319 -1.44 0.33 -23.41
C LYS A 319 -0.48 0.52 -24.59
N LEU A 320 0.79 0.83 -24.32
CA LEU A 320 1.81 0.99 -25.36
C LEU A 320 2.01 -0.28 -26.19
N LEU A 321 1.97 -1.46 -25.55
CA LEU A 321 2.06 -2.75 -26.22
C LEU A 321 0.86 -3.00 -27.15
N LYS A 322 -0.35 -2.55 -26.77
CA LYS A 322 -1.54 -2.60 -27.65
C LYS A 322 -1.40 -1.68 -28.85
N GLU A 323 -0.84 -0.48 -28.66
CA GLU A 323 -0.60 0.49 -29.74
C GLU A 323 0.51 0.03 -30.70
N LYS A 324 1.34 -0.93 -30.30
CA LYS A 324 2.49 -1.47 -31.07
C LYS A 324 3.50 -0.40 -31.50
N ASP A 325 3.56 0.72 -30.79
CA ASP A 325 4.49 1.82 -31.06
C ASP A 325 5.86 1.51 -30.43
N THR A 326 6.75 0.96 -31.24
CA THR A 326 8.10 0.55 -30.80
C THR A 326 8.93 1.71 -30.26
N SER A 327 8.74 2.93 -30.79
CA SER A 327 9.44 4.12 -30.32
C SER A 327 9.00 4.51 -28.93
N LYS A 328 7.69 4.52 -28.65
CA LYS A 328 7.15 4.81 -27.33
C LYS A 328 7.52 3.73 -26.32
N ILE A 329 7.48 2.45 -26.69
CA ILE A 329 7.90 1.35 -25.82
C ILE A 329 9.38 1.49 -25.44
N ARG A 330 10.25 1.83 -26.42
CA ARG A 330 11.67 2.04 -26.16
C ARG A 330 11.93 3.20 -25.22
N ASN A 331 11.29 4.33 -25.47
CA ASN A 331 11.37 5.51 -24.60
C ASN A 331 10.83 5.21 -23.20
N PHE A 332 9.80 4.36 -23.09
CA PHE A 332 9.26 3.93 -21.79
C PHE A 332 10.29 3.13 -21.00
N ILE A 333 10.96 2.13 -21.59
CA ILE A 333 11.99 1.33 -20.92
C ILE A 333 13.17 2.21 -20.48
N GLU A 334 13.65 3.08 -21.39
CA GLU A 334 14.73 4.02 -21.09
C GLU A 334 14.39 4.93 -19.91
N SER A 335 13.17 5.43 -19.93
CA SER A 335 12.61 6.26 -18.87
C SER A 335 12.49 5.54 -17.55
N PHE A 336 12.01 4.31 -17.56
CA PHE A 336 11.88 3.49 -16.36
C PHE A 336 13.24 3.36 -15.66
N TRP A 337 14.29 3.00 -16.40
CA TRP A 337 15.62 2.85 -15.82
C TRP A 337 16.26 4.19 -15.44
N SER A 338 16.07 5.26 -16.24
CA SER A 338 16.57 6.59 -15.90
C SER A 338 15.94 7.17 -14.64
N SER A 339 14.75 6.69 -14.25
CA SER A 339 14.07 7.10 -13.02
C SER A 339 14.49 6.30 -11.79
N THR A 340 15.29 5.25 -11.94
CA THR A 340 15.82 4.52 -10.78
C THR A 340 16.81 5.40 -10.00
N ALA A 341 16.83 5.24 -8.67
CA ALA A 341 17.72 5.99 -7.78
C ALA A 341 19.19 5.53 -7.86
N SER A 342 19.56 4.79 -8.89
CA SER A 342 20.94 4.30 -9.09
C SER A 342 21.86 5.39 -9.62
N ILE A 343 23.11 5.35 -9.17
CA ILE A 343 24.20 6.22 -9.69
C ILE A 343 24.47 5.91 -11.17
N ASN A 344 24.31 4.65 -11.57
CA ASN A 344 24.47 4.22 -12.96
C ASN A 344 23.25 3.38 -13.42
N PRO A 345 22.18 4.04 -13.90
CA PRO A 345 20.96 3.36 -14.34
C PRO A 345 21.18 2.38 -15.50
N TYR A 346 22.16 2.64 -16.38
CA TYR A 346 22.45 1.76 -17.51
C TYR A 346 23.07 0.43 -17.06
N GLU A 347 23.97 0.44 -16.08
CA GLU A 347 24.48 -0.80 -15.49
C GLU A 347 23.39 -1.61 -14.78
N GLU A 348 22.47 -0.95 -14.09
CA GLU A 348 21.32 -1.64 -13.47
C GLU A 348 20.44 -2.31 -14.54
N TRP A 349 20.20 -1.63 -15.65
CA TRP A 349 19.53 -2.24 -16.80
C TRP A 349 20.29 -3.47 -17.31
N LEU A 350 21.60 -3.39 -17.49
CA LEU A 350 22.41 -4.53 -17.96
C LEU A 350 22.37 -5.72 -16.99
N LYS A 351 22.46 -5.46 -15.68
CA LYS A 351 22.33 -6.50 -14.64
C LYS A 351 20.95 -7.16 -14.72
N TYR A 352 19.90 -6.36 -14.81
CA TYR A 352 18.54 -6.86 -14.92
C TYR A 352 18.33 -7.67 -16.21
N LYS A 353 18.81 -7.17 -17.33
CA LYS A 353 18.78 -7.86 -18.62
C LYS A 353 19.44 -9.24 -18.54
N ASN A 354 20.60 -9.34 -17.88
CA ASN A 354 21.29 -10.60 -17.66
C ASN A 354 20.47 -11.56 -16.78
N GLN A 355 19.79 -11.06 -15.75
CA GLN A 355 18.88 -11.86 -14.94
C GLN A 355 17.69 -12.37 -15.75
N VAL A 356 17.08 -11.53 -16.60
CA VAL A 356 15.99 -11.95 -17.49
C VAL A 356 16.43 -13.07 -18.42
N VAL A 357 17.62 -12.95 -19.03
CA VAL A 357 18.18 -14.01 -19.91
C VAL A 357 18.43 -15.31 -19.11
N LEU A 358 18.93 -15.20 -17.90
CA LEU A 358 19.16 -16.34 -17.00
C LEU A 358 17.85 -17.06 -16.68
N ILE A 359 16.81 -16.34 -16.26
CA ILE A 359 15.53 -16.96 -15.91
C ILE A 359 14.78 -17.49 -17.12
N GLU A 360 14.96 -16.89 -18.30
CA GLU A 360 14.45 -17.47 -19.56
C GLU A 360 15.04 -18.86 -19.80
N LYS A 361 16.35 -19.01 -19.56
CA LYS A 361 17.03 -20.31 -19.69
C LYS A 361 16.59 -21.33 -18.64
N LEU A 362 16.36 -20.89 -17.39
CA LEU A 362 16.07 -21.76 -16.26
C LEU A 362 14.60 -22.17 -16.15
N TYR A 363 13.69 -21.23 -16.43
CA TYR A 363 12.28 -21.37 -16.06
C TYR A 363 11.30 -21.30 -17.23
N LYS A 364 11.77 -21.05 -18.46
CA LYS A 364 10.92 -21.11 -19.64
C LYS A 364 10.26 -22.47 -19.80
N THR A 365 9.00 -22.48 -20.19
CA THR A 365 8.26 -23.65 -20.60
C THR A 365 7.99 -23.61 -22.11
N GLN A 366 7.32 -24.60 -22.67
CA GLN A 366 6.98 -24.61 -24.11
C GLN A 366 6.16 -23.39 -24.53
N ASN A 367 5.26 -22.90 -23.65
CA ASN A 367 4.27 -21.88 -23.97
C ASN A 367 4.40 -20.59 -23.14
N VAL A 368 5.33 -20.53 -22.17
CA VAL A 368 5.42 -19.42 -21.22
C VAL A 368 6.87 -18.99 -21.09
N HIS A 369 7.14 -17.70 -21.23
CA HIS A 369 8.47 -17.15 -21.02
C HIS A 369 8.91 -17.27 -19.56
N GLY A 370 10.23 -17.36 -19.34
CA GLY A 370 10.79 -17.51 -18.01
C GLY A 370 10.31 -16.42 -17.02
N TYR A 371 10.21 -15.17 -17.45
CA TYR A 371 9.72 -14.06 -16.62
C TYR A 371 8.21 -14.09 -16.32
N GLU A 372 7.42 -14.84 -17.09
CA GLU A 372 5.98 -15.02 -16.88
C GLU A 372 5.70 -16.19 -15.91
N THR A 373 6.68 -17.05 -15.65
CA THR A 373 6.54 -18.13 -14.66
C THR A 373 6.59 -17.56 -13.24
N GLU A 374 5.93 -18.23 -12.29
CA GLU A 374 5.94 -17.79 -10.90
C GLU A 374 7.36 -17.74 -10.29
N ARG A 375 8.24 -18.70 -10.64
CA ARG A 375 9.64 -18.68 -10.20
C ARG A 375 10.41 -17.52 -10.81
N GLY A 376 10.24 -17.27 -12.11
CA GLY A 376 10.88 -16.13 -12.77
C GLY A 376 10.39 -14.79 -12.24
N ARG A 377 9.09 -14.65 -11.99
CA ARG A 377 8.49 -13.48 -11.37
C ARG A 377 9.10 -13.18 -10.00
N VAL A 378 9.17 -14.18 -9.14
CA VAL A 378 9.74 -14.04 -7.79
C VAL A 378 11.24 -13.70 -7.87
N TYR A 379 11.98 -14.39 -8.74
CA TYR A 379 13.41 -14.10 -8.94
C TYR A 379 13.67 -12.66 -9.39
N LEU A 380 12.90 -12.17 -10.37
CA LEU A 380 13.07 -10.80 -10.87
C LEU A 380 12.67 -9.75 -9.84
N LYS A 381 11.64 -10.03 -9.03
CA LYS A 381 11.11 -9.10 -8.02
C LYS A 381 11.99 -8.99 -6.77
N TYR A 382 12.57 -10.10 -6.34
CA TYR A 382 13.26 -10.20 -5.04
C TYR A 382 14.75 -10.53 -5.16
N GLY A 383 15.21 -10.82 -6.36
CA GLY A 383 16.58 -11.28 -6.61
C GLY A 383 16.74 -12.80 -6.49
N PRO A 384 17.98 -13.31 -6.60
CA PRO A 384 18.27 -14.73 -6.39
C PRO A 384 18.01 -15.14 -4.93
N PRO A 385 17.42 -16.33 -4.70
CA PRO A 385 17.29 -16.85 -3.35
C PRO A 385 18.66 -17.21 -2.75
N THR A 386 18.78 -17.14 -1.43
CA THR A 386 19.98 -17.56 -0.70
C THR A 386 20.19 -19.06 -0.78
N ALA A 387 19.09 -19.82 -0.72
CA ALA A 387 19.11 -21.27 -0.85
C ALA A 387 17.85 -21.78 -1.56
N ILE A 388 17.98 -22.88 -2.28
CA ILE A 388 16.88 -23.61 -2.91
C ILE A 388 16.93 -25.06 -2.44
N LYS A 389 15.83 -25.55 -1.90
CA LYS A 389 15.61 -26.97 -1.61
C LYS A 389 14.62 -27.52 -2.62
N THR A 390 15.05 -28.48 -3.39
CA THR A 390 14.24 -29.11 -4.44
C THR A 390 13.94 -30.56 -4.07
N LYS A 391 12.67 -30.96 -4.23
CA LYS A 391 12.23 -32.35 -4.16
C LYS A 391 11.49 -32.69 -5.44
N GLU A 392 12.16 -33.37 -6.34
CA GLU A 392 11.60 -33.71 -7.66
C GLU A 392 10.72 -34.95 -7.63
N THR A 393 11.07 -35.92 -6.75
CA THR A 393 10.37 -37.19 -6.64
C THR A 393 10.00 -37.48 -5.20
N SER A 394 8.71 -37.71 -4.97
CA SER A 394 8.18 -38.17 -3.68
C SER A 394 6.99 -39.10 -3.96
N PRO A 395 6.82 -40.19 -3.20
CA PRO A 395 5.66 -41.05 -3.34
C PRO A 395 4.32 -40.36 -3.06
N SER A 396 4.33 -39.41 -2.14
CA SER A 396 3.13 -38.79 -1.57
C SER A 396 2.97 -37.29 -1.89
N GLU A 397 4.03 -36.62 -2.31
CA GLU A 397 4.02 -35.17 -2.55
C GLU A 397 4.25 -34.87 -4.05
N TYR A 398 3.64 -33.78 -4.53
CA TYR A 398 4.00 -33.21 -5.83
C TYR A 398 5.46 -32.74 -5.80
N PRO A 399 6.15 -32.67 -6.95
CA PRO A 399 7.44 -32.00 -7.04
C PRO A 399 7.34 -30.57 -6.50
N TYR A 400 8.29 -30.18 -5.64
CA TYR A 400 8.28 -28.85 -5.05
C TYR A 400 9.68 -28.27 -4.88
N GLU A 401 9.73 -26.94 -4.76
CA GLU A 401 10.90 -26.16 -4.41
C GLU A 401 10.56 -25.23 -3.26
N ILE A 402 11.46 -25.13 -2.28
CA ILE A 402 11.40 -24.13 -1.22
C ILE A 402 12.58 -23.19 -1.41
N TRP A 403 12.27 -21.93 -1.72
CA TRP A 403 13.27 -20.88 -1.86
C TRP A 403 13.38 -20.09 -0.56
N GLN A 404 14.58 -19.96 -0.07
CA GLN A 404 14.90 -19.17 1.11
C GLN A 404 15.62 -17.91 0.73
N TYR A 405 15.24 -16.82 1.41
CA TYR A 405 15.87 -15.52 1.34
C TYR A 405 16.22 -15.08 2.77
N ASP A 406 17.49 -15.01 3.11
CA ASP A 406 17.94 -14.54 4.41
C ASP A 406 17.58 -13.07 4.59
N LYS A 407 17.69 -12.29 3.50
CA LYS A 407 17.35 -10.86 3.50
C LYS A 407 16.75 -10.43 2.16
N ILE A 408 15.60 -9.76 2.22
CA ILE A 408 14.97 -9.06 1.10
C ILE A 408 14.68 -7.63 1.58
N LYS A 409 15.47 -6.63 1.16
CA LYS A 409 15.34 -5.22 1.63
C LYS A 409 15.30 -5.16 3.16
N ASN A 410 14.13 -4.83 3.73
CA ASN A 410 13.91 -4.70 5.17
C ASN A 410 13.34 -5.98 5.82
N PHE A 411 13.15 -7.05 5.05
CA PHE A 411 12.62 -8.32 5.54
C PHE A 411 13.71 -9.36 5.67
N SER A 412 13.66 -10.17 6.73
CA SER A 412 14.58 -11.28 6.98
C SER A 412 13.83 -12.60 6.96
N ASN A 413 14.53 -13.69 6.65
CA ASN A 413 14.05 -15.07 6.70
C ASN A 413 12.71 -15.28 5.99
N LYS A 414 12.65 -14.96 4.68
CA LYS A 414 11.46 -15.15 3.86
C LYS A 414 11.56 -16.38 3.01
N ARG A 415 10.44 -17.10 2.88
CA ARG A 415 10.38 -18.36 2.14
C ARG A 415 9.27 -18.30 1.10
N PHE A 416 9.51 -19.02 0.00
CA PHE A 416 8.56 -19.22 -1.09
C PHE A 416 8.48 -20.70 -1.40
N VAL A 417 7.30 -21.27 -1.38
CA VAL A 417 7.04 -22.67 -1.69
C VAL A 417 6.42 -22.75 -3.07
N PHE A 418 7.11 -23.38 -3.99
CA PHE A 418 6.62 -23.65 -5.35
C PHE A 418 6.36 -25.14 -5.49
N TYR A 419 5.35 -25.52 -6.26
CA TYR A 419 5.03 -26.91 -6.56
C TYR A 419 4.66 -27.08 -8.03
N ASN A 420 4.88 -28.27 -8.55
CA ASN A 420 4.51 -28.63 -9.90
C ASN A 420 3.31 -29.60 -9.88
N PRO A 421 2.07 -29.09 -10.06
CA PRO A 421 0.88 -29.94 -10.04
C PRO A 421 0.79 -30.89 -11.23
N ASP A 422 1.46 -30.54 -12.34
CA ASP A 422 1.39 -31.30 -13.58
C ASP A 422 2.42 -32.44 -13.61
N ILE A 423 3.36 -32.49 -12.65
CA ILE A 423 4.43 -33.50 -12.46
C ILE A 423 5.45 -33.51 -13.61
N VAL A 424 4.99 -33.30 -14.82
CA VAL A 424 5.80 -33.28 -16.03
C VAL A 424 6.09 -31.84 -16.44
N GLY A 425 7.32 -31.57 -16.86
CA GLY A 425 7.73 -30.25 -17.29
C GLY A 425 8.12 -29.33 -16.13
N ASN A 426 8.31 -28.04 -16.46
CA ASN A 426 8.93 -27.03 -15.58
C ASN A 426 7.93 -25.97 -15.07
N ASN A 427 6.62 -26.32 -15.01
CA ASN A 427 5.54 -25.37 -14.69
C ASN A 427 5.25 -25.32 -13.19
N TYR A 428 6.20 -24.78 -12.41
CA TYR A 428 6.03 -24.60 -10.98
C TYR A 428 5.16 -23.37 -10.66
N ARG A 429 4.17 -23.54 -9.77
CA ARG A 429 3.26 -22.49 -9.29
C ARG A 429 3.62 -22.11 -7.86
N LEU A 430 3.51 -20.85 -7.52
CA LEU A 430 3.66 -20.39 -6.13
C LEU A 430 2.48 -20.89 -5.30
N LEU A 431 2.77 -21.68 -4.27
CA LEU A 431 1.78 -22.27 -3.38
C LEU A 431 1.64 -21.51 -2.07
N HIS A 432 2.76 -21.04 -1.53
CA HIS A 432 2.81 -20.31 -0.27
C HIS A 432 4.05 -19.40 -0.20
N SER A 433 3.92 -18.28 0.49
CA SER A 433 5.04 -17.46 0.94
C SER A 433 4.70 -16.77 2.25
N ASP A 434 5.72 -16.56 3.09
CA ASP A 434 5.65 -15.70 4.27
C ASP A 434 6.06 -14.24 3.95
N MET A 435 6.39 -13.95 2.67
CA MET A 435 6.67 -12.60 2.21
C MET A 435 5.40 -11.74 2.14
N LEU A 436 5.48 -10.52 2.65
CA LEU A 436 4.38 -9.57 2.59
C LEU A 436 4.02 -9.24 1.12
N GLY A 437 2.71 -9.32 0.81
CA GLY A 437 2.20 -9.07 -0.55
C GLY A 437 2.24 -10.27 -1.49
N GLU A 438 2.65 -11.44 -1.01
CA GLU A 438 2.58 -12.71 -1.73
C GLU A 438 1.51 -13.63 -1.14
N ILE A 439 1.23 -14.76 -1.82
CA ILE A 439 0.19 -15.71 -1.42
C ILE A 439 0.54 -16.34 -0.07
N LYS A 440 -0.29 -16.09 0.96
CA LYS A 440 -0.22 -16.77 2.25
C LYS A 440 -1.24 -17.91 2.30
N ASN A 441 -0.76 -19.12 2.13
CA ASN A 441 -1.60 -20.31 2.20
C ASN A 441 -1.07 -21.27 3.28
N PHE A 442 -1.58 -21.20 4.49
CA PHE A 442 -1.15 -22.04 5.60
C PHE A 442 -1.52 -23.54 5.44
N LYS A 443 -2.41 -23.86 4.48
CA LYS A 443 -2.77 -25.24 4.13
C LYS A 443 -1.90 -25.83 3.03
N TRP A 444 -0.82 -25.15 2.67
CA TRP A 444 0.07 -25.57 1.60
C TRP A 444 0.63 -27.00 1.74
N PRO A 445 0.97 -27.53 2.97
CA PRO A 445 1.44 -28.89 3.08
C PRO A 445 0.40 -29.91 2.61
N GLY A 446 -0.89 -29.69 2.99
CA GLY A 446 -1.99 -30.55 2.54
C GLY A 446 -2.26 -30.49 1.03
N LEU A 447 -1.94 -29.39 0.38
CA LEU A 447 -2.07 -29.27 -1.08
C LEU A 447 -0.94 -29.99 -1.82
N LEU A 448 0.25 -30.12 -1.21
CA LEU A 448 1.34 -30.93 -1.76
C LEU A 448 1.03 -32.42 -1.74
N THR A 449 0.29 -32.90 -0.74
CA THR A 449 0.00 -34.33 -0.53
C THR A 449 -1.24 -34.85 -1.25
N LYS A 450 -1.89 -34.06 -2.12
CA LYS A 450 -3.15 -34.42 -2.81
C LYS A 450 -3.05 -35.64 -3.74
N ARG A 451 -1.87 -36.08 -4.08
CA ARG A 451 -1.66 -37.07 -5.15
C ARG A 451 -2.18 -38.49 -4.83
N ASN A 452 -2.21 -38.88 -3.57
CA ASN A 452 -2.52 -40.28 -3.19
C ASN A 452 -3.36 -40.43 -1.91
N ASN A 453 -4.07 -39.41 -1.45
CA ASN A 453 -4.71 -39.50 -0.13
C ASN A 453 -6.17 -39.87 -0.19
N SER A 454 -6.46 -41.10 0.20
CA SER A 454 -7.79 -41.57 0.62
C SER A 454 -8.07 -41.43 2.13
N THR A 455 -7.11 -40.97 2.92
CA THR A 455 -7.25 -40.84 4.38
C THR A 455 -7.00 -39.40 4.83
N ILE A 456 -8.03 -38.57 4.67
CA ILE A 456 -8.14 -37.35 5.45
C ILE A 456 -8.68 -37.76 6.80
N ASN A 457 -7.94 -37.49 7.88
CA ASN A 457 -8.48 -37.63 9.22
C ASN A 457 -9.64 -36.63 9.36
N VAL A 458 -10.86 -37.15 9.54
CA VAL A 458 -12.10 -36.35 9.56
C VAL A 458 -12.11 -35.39 10.75
N ASP A 459 -11.40 -35.73 11.84
CA ASP A 459 -11.39 -34.97 13.10
C ASP A 459 -10.31 -33.88 13.13
N ASP A 460 -9.21 -34.05 12.40
CA ASP A 460 -8.20 -32.99 12.20
C ASP A 460 -7.49 -33.08 10.83
N PRO A 461 -8.02 -32.38 9.84
CA PRO A 461 -7.42 -32.38 8.50
C PRO A 461 -6.04 -31.68 8.42
N LEU A 462 -5.55 -31.10 9.52
CA LEU A 462 -4.26 -30.41 9.56
C LEU A 462 -3.14 -31.21 10.22
N GLU A 463 -3.44 -32.18 11.11
CA GLU A 463 -2.42 -32.94 11.85
C GLU A 463 -2.20 -34.39 11.35
N GLY A 464 -3.16 -35.04 10.74
CA GLY A 464 -3.15 -36.50 10.63
C GLY A 464 -2.55 -37.13 9.40
N GLY A 465 -2.19 -36.39 8.36
CA GLY A 465 -1.89 -36.99 7.07
C GLY A 465 -0.48 -36.79 6.51
N PHE A 466 0.32 -35.97 7.14
CA PHE A 466 1.54 -35.47 6.48
C PHE A 466 2.78 -36.32 6.71
N ASP A 467 2.84 -37.07 7.80
CA ASP A 467 4.06 -37.79 8.19
C ASP A 467 4.06 -39.30 7.84
N HIS A 468 2.92 -39.87 7.46
CA HIS A 468 2.79 -41.32 7.35
C HIS A 468 3.32 -41.92 6.05
N PHE A 469 3.62 -41.17 5.01
CA PHE A 469 4.06 -41.66 3.71
C PHE A 469 5.28 -40.96 3.11
N GLY A 470 6.20 -40.44 3.95
CA GLY A 470 7.44 -39.81 3.48
C GLY A 470 7.28 -38.36 3.03
N GLY A 471 6.22 -37.69 3.46
CA GLY A 471 6.07 -36.24 3.33
C GLY A 471 7.07 -35.53 4.23
N GLN A 472 8.04 -34.79 3.66
CA GLN A 472 9.09 -34.06 4.39
C GLN A 472 9.02 -32.55 4.19
N SER A 473 8.00 -32.08 3.45
CA SER A 473 7.94 -30.67 3.04
C SER A 473 7.87 -29.70 4.22
N ARG A 474 7.18 -30.07 5.30
CA ARG A 474 7.06 -29.25 6.52
C ARG A 474 8.39 -29.17 7.28
N ASP A 475 9.09 -30.29 7.39
CA ASP A 475 10.39 -30.35 8.06
C ASP A 475 11.44 -29.57 7.29
N VAL A 476 11.46 -29.73 5.96
CA VAL A 476 12.33 -28.95 5.07
C VAL A 476 12.06 -27.46 5.16
N TYR A 477 10.78 -27.07 5.29
CA TYR A 477 10.40 -25.65 5.48
C TYR A 477 10.88 -25.10 6.83
N ASN A 478 10.83 -25.89 7.90
CA ASN A 478 11.16 -25.46 9.25
C ASN A 478 12.65 -25.56 9.60
N GLN A 479 13.48 -26.22 8.77
CA GLN A 479 14.93 -26.38 8.98
C GLN A 479 15.75 -25.08 8.83
N TYR A 480 15.09 -23.94 8.55
CA TYR A 480 15.75 -22.63 8.36
C TYR A 480 15.19 -21.53 9.22
#